data_c8ab2509f4937d442fe0b027c09aa9bc
#
_entry.id   c8ab2509f4937d442fe0b027c09aa9bc
#
_cell.length_a   1.000
_cell.length_b   1.000
_cell.length_c   1.000
_cell.angle_alpha   90.00
_cell.angle_beta   90.00
_cell.angle_gamma   90.00
#
_symmetry.space_group_name_H-M   'P 1'
#
loop_
_entity.id
_entity.type
_entity.pdbx_description
1 polymer ?
#
loop_
_entity_poly.entity_id
_entity_poly.type
_entity_poly.pdbx_seq_one_letter_code
_entity_poly.pdbx_strand_id
1 'polypeptide(L)'
;MSMEDQIILIDKPAGISSFGVVAKIRGNLKAEFGHKVKVGHTGTLDPFATGLLILLSGKMTKKSNEFLKLDKVYEATLRLGYTSSTGDPEGEITEVAFSEHSETFPEEKDKNCTQKTKFTRIEDHKGKICQRQILAAEGAKQCDKIPNLSHCEASEISEFCQTFVGKITQTPPRFSAIKINGQRAYKLAREGKDFKIPSRQVEINSIEILHYDYPELKIKVHCSSGTYIRTLAEDIGKKLNTGAYLTALRRLKIGDYDVKNAKQLVL
;
A
#
# COMPACT_ATOMS: atom_id res chain seq x y z
N MET A 1 0.37 32.52 -20.16
CA MET A 1 0.96 31.97 -18.93
C MET A 1 2.40 32.44 -18.87
N SER A 2 2.87 32.93 -17.71
CA SER A 2 4.29 33.26 -17.53
C SER A 2 5.12 31.97 -17.69
N MET A 3 6.35 32.08 -18.22
CA MET A 3 7.28 30.92 -18.36
C MET A 3 7.58 30.24 -17.00
N GLU A 4 7.31 30.93 -15.90
CA GLU A 4 7.48 30.41 -14.53
C GLU A 4 6.29 29.58 -14.03
N ASP A 5 5.10 29.70 -14.65
CA ASP A 5 3.86 29.07 -14.24
C ASP A 5 3.75 27.68 -14.90
N GLN A 6 4.39 26.65 -14.31
CA GLN A 6 4.54 25.34 -14.94
C GLN A 6 3.96 24.20 -14.08
N ILE A 7 3.55 23.14 -14.77
CA ILE A 7 3.35 21.80 -14.23
C ILE A 7 4.58 20.99 -14.61
N ILE A 8 5.33 20.50 -13.63
CA ILE A 8 6.59 19.79 -13.84
C ILE A 8 6.40 18.36 -13.34
N LEU A 9 6.55 17.40 -14.25
CA LEU A 9 6.45 15.97 -13.95
C LEU A 9 7.86 15.44 -13.70
N ILE A 10 8.08 14.88 -12.51
CA ILE A 10 9.37 14.29 -12.11
C ILE A 10 9.18 12.84 -11.78
N ASP A 11 10.02 11.96 -12.35
CA ASP A 11 10.20 10.61 -11.86
C ASP A 11 11.15 10.66 -10.65
N LYS A 12 10.60 10.62 -9.45
CA LYS A 12 11.36 10.71 -8.21
C LYS A 12 12.15 9.42 -7.99
N PRO A 13 13.47 9.46 -7.85
CA PRO A 13 14.25 8.30 -7.44
C PRO A 13 14.04 7.98 -5.95
N ALA A 14 14.43 6.77 -5.54
CA ALA A 14 14.51 6.41 -4.13
C ALA A 14 15.56 7.24 -3.37
N GLY A 15 15.46 7.27 -2.05
CA GLY A 15 16.44 7.91 -1.16
C GLY A 15 16.30 9.42 -0.98
N ILE A 16 15.47 10.10 -1.78
CA ILE A 16 15.21 11.54 -1.63
C ILE A 16 13.76 11.80 -1.20
N SER A 17 13.54 12.73 -0.29
CA SER A 17 12.20 13.17 0.09
C SER A 17 11.53 14.00 -1.02
N SER A 18 10.19 14.01 -1.06
CA SER A 18 9.45 14.88 -1.99
C SER A 18 9.81 16.35 -1.82
N PHE A 19 10.13 16.79 -0.60
CA PHE A 19 10.59 18.16 -0.35
C PHE A 19 12.01 18.39 -0.85
N GLY A 20 12.89 17.40 -0.81
CA GLY A 20 14.22 17.45 -1.41
C GLY A 20 14.16 17.69 -2.91
N VAL A 21 13.23 17.00 -3.62
CA VAL A 21 12.96 17.25 -5.04
C VAL A 21 12.49 18.69 -5.28
N VAL A 22 11.55 19.19 -4.46
CA VAL A 22 11.09 20.59 -4.54
C VAL A 22 12.25 21.57 -4.36
N ALA A 23 13.13 21.33 -3.40
CA ALA A 23 14.28 22.20 -3.14
C ALA A 23 15.24 22.26 -4.37
N LYS A 24 15.51 21.10 -4.97
CA LYS A 24 16.38 21.02 -6.17
C LYS A 24 15.78 21.75 -7.36
N ILE A 25 14.50 21.49 -7.69
CA ILE A 25 13.81 22.18 -8.80
C ILE A 25 13.70 23.69 -8.55
N ARG A 26 13.46 24.09 -7.29
CA ARG A 26 13.48 25.52 -6.94
C ARG A 26 14.84 26.17 -7.16
N GLY A 27 15.92 25.44 -6.89
CA GLY A 27 17.29 25.87 -7.20
C GLY A 27 17.51 26.08 -8.68
N ASN A 28 17.09 25.11 -9.52
CA ASN A 28 17.21 25.17 -10.96
C ASN A 28 16.42 26.36 -11.55
N LEU A 29 15.15 26.51 -11.14
CA LEU A 29 14.34 27.65 -11.60
C LEU A 29 14.88 29.00 -11.15
N LYS A 30 15.48 29.07 -9.95
CA LYS A 30 16.16 30.30 -9.51
C LYS A 30 17.36 30.63 -10.38
N ALA A 31 18.14 29.64 -10.80
CA ALA A 31 19.27 29.86 -11.70
C ALA A 31 18.79 30.28 -13.09
N GLU A 32 17.73 29.69 -13.62
CA GLU A 32 17.15 29.97 -14.91
C GLU A 32 16.55 31.39 -15.00
N PHE A 33 15.76 31.80 -13.99
CA PHE A 33 15.00 33.06 -14.00
C PHE A 33 15.69 34.21 -13.27
N GLY A 34 16.81 33.97 -12.58
CA GLY A 34 17.53 34.99 -11.83
C GLY A 34 16.90 35.40 -10.49
N HIS A 35 15.71 34.86 -10.13
CA HIS A 35 15.00 35.18 -8.89
C HIS A 35 14.27 33.94 -8.31
N LYS A 36 13.76 34.07 -7.08
CA LYS A 36 13.07 32.97 -6.39
C LYS A 36 11.69 32.72 -6.98
N VAL A 37 11.49 31.51 -7.51
CA VAL A 37 10.19 31.01 -7.98
C VAL A 37 9.56 30.12 -6.88
N LYS A 38 8.27 30.31 -6.62
CA LYS A 38 7.53 29.46 -5.70
C LYS A 38 7.34 28.08 -6.33
N VAL A 39 7.70 27.00 -5.62
CA VAL A 39 7.51 25.61 -6.08
C VAL A 39 6.91 24.78 -4.95
N GLY A 40 5.95 23.93 -5.27
CA GLY A 40 5.34 22.98 -4.34
C GLY A 40 4.99 21.66 -5.04
N HIS A 41 4.86 20.57 -4.28
CA HIS A 41 4.41 19.27 -4.80
C HIS A 41 2.92 19.04 -4.51
N THR A 42 2.29 18.14 -5.29
CA THR A 42 0.87 17.82 -5.22
C THR A 42 0.59 16.41 -4.65
N GLY A 43 1.33 16.02 -3.65
CA GLY A 43 1.18 14.72 -2.98
C GLY A 43 2.53 14.11 -2.66
N THR A 44 2.76 13.88 -1.37
CA THR A 44 4.01 13.32 -0.86
C THR A 44 4.21 11.90 -1.38
N LEU A 45 5.45 11.57 -1.73
CA LEU A 45 6.00 10.23 -1.80
C LEU A 45 7.02 10.08 -0.67
N ASP A 46 7.01 8.95 -0.01
CA ASP A 46 7.98 8.60 1.02
C ASP A 46 9.39 8.51 0.42
N PRO A 47 10.48 8.65 1.21
CA PRO A 47 11.85 8.65 0.68
C PRO A 47 12.17 7.37 -0.10
N PHE A 48 11.82 6.18 0.40
CA PHE A 48 12.05 4.90 -0.25
C PHE A 48 11.24 4.74 -1.55
N ALA A 49 10.06 5.38 -1.66
CA ALA A 49 9.18 5.26 -2.80
C ALA A 49 9.70 6.02 -4.04
N THR A 50 9.36 5.54 -5.23
CA THR A 50 9.76 6.10 -6.52
C THR A 50 8.55 6.54 -7.36
N GLY A 51 8.79 7.14 -8.51
CA GLY A 51 7.78 7.39 -9.53
C GLY A 51 7.26 8.82 -9.56
N LEU A 52 6.09 8.99 -10.15
CA LEU A 52 5.55 10.30 -10.53
C LEU A 52 5.34 11.23 -9.33
N LEU A 53 6.02 12.37 -9.37
CA LEU A 53 5.83 13.50 -8.48
C LEU A 53 5.51 14.74 -9.33
N ILE A 54 4.31 15.28 -9.17
CA ILE A 54 3.92 16.52 -9.86
C ILE A 54 4.31 17.70 -8.99
N LEU A 55 5.11 18.60 -9.57
CA LEU A 55 5.46 19.88 -8.99
C LEU A 55 4.76 21.00 -9.75
N LEU A 56 4.36 22.01 -9.00
CA LEU A 56 3.74 23.22 -9.53
C LEU A 56 4.65 24.40 -9.22
N SER A 57 4.90 25.27 -10.21
CA SER A 57 5.67 26.49 -10.03
C SER A 57 4.82 27.75 -10.23
N GLY A 58 5.28 28.86 -9.69
CA GLY A 58 4.66 30.17 -9.83
C GLY A 58 3.21 30.19 -9.34
N LYS A 59 2.33 30.75 -10.15
CA LYS A 59 0.87 30.87 -9.87
C LYS A 59 0.16 29.51 -9.87
N MET A 60 0.71 28.50 -10.58
CA MET A 60 0.15 27.15 -10.60
C MET A 60 0.10 26.51 -9.21
N THR A 61 0.96 26.93 -8.27
CA THR A 61 0.92 26.45 -6.88
C THR A 61 -0.43 26.66 -6.19
N LYS A 62 -1.25 27.61 -6.64
CA LYS A 62 -2.62 27.85 -6.12
C LYS A 62 -3.59 26.73 -6.50
N LYS A 63 -3.31 25.99 -7.57
CA LYS A 63 -4.12 24.88 -8.05
C LYS A 63 -3.77 23.52 -7.42
N SER A 64 -2.88 23.49 -6.42
CA SER A 64 -2.39 22.24 -5.81
C SER A 64 -3.51 21.31 -5.33
N ASN A 65 -4.63 21.84 -4.85
CA ASN A 65 -5.78 21.07 -4.38
C ASN A 65 -6.50 20.30 -5.49
N GLU A 66 -6.48 20.78 -6.74
CA GLU A 66 -7.04 20.08 -7.90
C GLU A 66 -6.27 18.77 -8.13
N PHE A 67 -4.94 18.83 -8.11
CA PHE A 67 -4.07 17.66 -8.31
C PHE A 67 -4.07 16.72 -7.11
N LEU A 68 -4.17 17.25 -5.90
CA LEU A 68 -4.23 16.43 -4.68
C LEU A 68 -5.43 15.48 -4.67
N LYS A 69 -6.56 15.90 -5.23
CA LYS A 69 -7.81 15.13 -5.27
C LYS A 69 -7.84 14.04 -6.34
N LEU A 70 -6.96 14.08 -7.33
CA LEU A 70 -6.91 13.09 -8.41
C LEU A 70 -6.60 11.69 -7.85
N ASP A 71 -7.10 10.67 -8.51
CA ASP A 71 -6.78 9.28 -8.23
C ASP A 71 -5.33 8.96 -8.53
N LYS A 72 -4.82 7.90 -7.94
CA LYS A 72 -3.44 7.46 -8.10
C LYS A 72 -3.37 6.00 -8.48
N VAL A 73 -2.38 5.65 -9.29
CA VAL A 73 -2.03 4.27 -9.60
C VAL A 73 -0.63 4.00 -9.08
N TYR A 74 -0.51 2.92 -8.31
CA TYR A 74 0.75 2.48 -7.73
C TYR A 74 1.07 1.06 -8.17
N GLU A 75 2.36 0.78 -8.28
CA GLU A 75 2.93 -0.55 -8.25
C GLU A 75 3.59 -0.71 -6.88
N ALA A 76 3.24 -1.75 -6.15
CA ALA A 76 3.69 -1.99 -4.79
C ALA A 76 4.16 -3.43 -4.65
N THR A 77 5.31 -3.61 -4.01
CA THR A 77 5.83 -4.92 -3.62
C THR A 77 5.71 -5.06 -2.12
N LEU A 78 5.03 -6.09 -1.67
CA LEU A 78 4.82 -6.44 -0.28
C LEU A 78 5.69 -7.66 0.06
N ARG A 79 6.19 -7.71 1.28
CA ARG A 79 6.78 -8.90 1.86
C ARG A 79 5.84 -9.45 2.94
N LEU A 80 5.32 -10.64 2.70
CA LEU A 80 4.46 -11.38 3.62
C LEU A 80 5.32 -12.11 4.66
N GLY A 81 4.75 -12.42 5.82
CA GLY A 81 5.47 -13.10 6.90
C GLY A 81 6.30 -12.15 7.78
N TYR A 82 6.26 -10.85 7.51
CA TYR A 82 7.04 -9.84 8.23
C TYR A 82 6.20 -8.61 8.50
N THR A 83 6.56 -7.88 9.56
CA THR A 83 6.01 -6.55 9.87
C THR A 83 7.14 -5.52 9.92
N SER A 84 6.81 -4.25 9.73
CA SER A 84 7.72 -3.13 9.92
C SER A 84 7.09 -2.08 10.83
N SER A 85 7.86 -1.48 11.72
CA SER A 85 7.39 -0.44 12.63
C SER A 85 6.89 0.83 11.91
N THR A 86 7.28 1.03 10.64
CA THR A 86 6.84 2.14 9.78
C THR A 86 5.97 1.68 8.61
N GLY A 87 5.79 0.35 8.44
CA GLY A 87 5.10 -0.26 7.30
C GLY A 87 5.90 -0.23 5.99
N ASP A 88 7.19 0.15 6.04
CA ASP A 88 8.12 0.29 4.92
C ASP A 88 9.55 -0.16 5.32
N PRO A 89 10.55 -0.17 4.39
CA PRO A 89 11.89 -0.66 4.68
C PRO A 89 12.71 0.21 5.66
N GLU A 90 12.23 1.41 5.98
CA GLU A 90 12.95 2.34 6.89
C GLU A 90 12.71 2.00 8.37
N GLY A 91 11.71 1.15 8.67
CA GLY A 91 11.38 0.72 10.03
C GLY A 91 12.13 -0.52 10.50
N GLU A 92 11.98 -0.84 11.78
CA GLU A 92 12.40 -2.12 12.34
C GLU A 92 11.53 -3.25 11.79
N ILE A 93 12.18 -4.24 11.18
CA ILE A 93 11.51 -5.38 10.54
C ILE A 93 11.53 -6.55 11.51
N THR A 94 10.36 -7.13 11.75
CA THR A 94 10.16 -8.29 12.61
C THR A 94 9.47 -9.41 11.81
N GLU A 95 10.01 -10.61 11.89
CA GLU A 95 9.37 -11.80 11.34
C GLU A 95 8.15 -12.19 12.20
N VAL A 96 7.05 -12.50 11.54
CA VAL A 96 5.85 -13.00 12.20
C VAL A 96 5.94 -14.52 12.23
N ALA A 97 6.19 -15.08 13.42
CA ALA A 97 6.23 -16.52 13.59
C ALA A 97 4.85 -17.12 13.23
N PHE A 98 4.82 -17.99 12.23
CA PHE A 98 3.68 -18.86 12.02
C PHE A 98 3.63 -19.86 13.17
N SER A 99 2.65 -19.74 14.05
CA SER A 99 2.34 -20.82 14.97
C SER A 99 1.72 -21.96 14.18
N GLU A 100 2.52 -22.95 13.82
CA GLU A 100 2.03 -24.28 13.44
C GLU A 100 1.41 -24.98 14.66
N HIS A 101 0.65 -24.30 15.47
CA HIS A 101 -0.03 -24.95 16.57
C HIS A 101 -1.41 -25.38 16.11
N SER A 102 -1.49 -26.65 15.79
CA SER A 102 -2.53 -27.55 16.26
C SER A 102 -2.88 -27.24 17.74
N GLU A 103 -3.59 -26.20 18.01
CA GLU A 103 -4.30 -26.13 19.27
C GLU A 103 -5.44 -27.11 19.20
N THR A 104 -5.31 -28.19 19.97
CA THR A 104 -6.39 -28.96 20.45
C THR A 104 -7.44 -28.01 21.02
N PHE A 105 -8.46 -27.73 20.24
CA PHE A 105 -9.67 -27.10 20.76
C PHE A 105 -10.26 -28.00 21.85
N PRO A 106 -10.63 -27.48 23.03
CA PRO A 106 -11.45 -28.24 23.94
C PRO A 106 -12.72 -28.64 23.18
N GLU A 107 -13.00 -29.94 23.15
CA GLU A 107 -14.23 -30.49 22.60
C GLU A 107 -15.41 -29.89 23.36
N GLU A 108 -15.94 -28.76 22.93
CA GLU A 108 -17.32 -28.42 23.28
C GLU A 108 -18.24 -29.35 22.48
N LYS A 109 -18.80 -30.28 23.19
CA LYS A 109 -19.82 -31.23 22.72
C LYS A 109 -21.11 -30.48 22.39
N ASP A 110 -21.15 -29.84 21.21
CA ASP A 110 -22.42 -29.42 20.65
C ASP A 110 -23.08 -30.57 19.92
N LYS A 111 -24.12 -31.14 20.58
CA LYS A 111 -24.84 -32.34 20.18
C LYS A 111 -25.86 -32.14 19.06
N ASN A 112 -25.70 -31.17 18.15
CA ASN A 112 -26.68 -30.95 17.07
C ASN A 112 -26.08 -30.46 15.76
N CYS A 113 -25.08 -31.15 15.17
CA CYS A 113 -24.71 -30.92 13.80
C CYS A 113 -24.67 -32.25 13.03
N THR A 114 -25.84 -32.64 12.47
CA THR A 114 -25.96 -33.74 11.52
C THR A 114 -25.79 -33.22 10.09
N GLN A 115 -24.56 -32.90 9.65
CA GLN A 115 -24.24 -32.74 8.23
C GLN A 115 -23.01 -33.57 7.87
N LYS A 116 -23.25 -34.56 7.00
CA LYS A 116 -22.21 -35.42 6.46
C LYS A 116 -21.34 -34.64 5.47
N THR A 117 -20.14 -34.32 5.86
CA THR A 117 -19.12 -33.76 4.97
C THR A 117 -18.59 -34.86 4.06
N LYS A 118 -18.69 -34.68 2.74
CA LYS A 118 -18.03 -35.56 1.76
C LYS A 118 -16.62 -35.03 1.52
N PHE A 119 -15.63 -35.86 1.81
CA PHE A 119 -14.23 -35.60 1.46
C PHE A 119 -13.94 -36.25 0.10
N THR A 120 -13.40 -35.49 -0.84
CA THR A 120 -12.84 -36.04 -2.08
C THR A 120 -11.32 -36.06 -1.95
N ARG A 121 -10.72 -37.23 -2.17
CA ARG A 121 -9.28 -37.42 -2.22
C ARG A 121 -8.81 -37.06 -3.62
N ILE A 122 -7.89 -36.12 -3.74
CA ILE A 122 -7.23 -35.78 -5.01
C ILE A 122 -5.72 -35.99 -4.80
N GLU A 123 -5.10 -36.79 -5.66
CA GLU A 123 -3.66 -36.96 -5.69
C GLU A 123 -3.06 -35.97 -6.69
N ASP A 124 -2.00 -35.25 -6.27
CA ASP A 124 -1.24 -34.40 -7.17
C ASP A 124 -0.28 -35.25 -8.04
N HIS A 125 0.29 -34.62 -9.08
CA HIS A 125 1.22 -35.29 -10.01
C HIS A 125 2.53 -35.80 -9.37
N LYS A 126 2.66 -35.65 -8.04
CA LYS A 126 3.82 -36.15 -7.24
C LYS A 126 3.42 -37.15 -6.17
N GLY A 127 2.18 -37.66 -6.17
CA GLY A 127 1.71 -38.66 -5.23
C GLY A 127 1.45 -38.15 -3.81
N LYS A 128 1.35 -36.84 -3.57
CA LYS A 128 0.94 -36.29 -2.27
C LYS A 128 -0.56 -36.14 -2.21
N ILE A 129 -1.15 -36.67 -1.15
CA ILE A 129 -2.59 -36.58 -0.88
C ILE A 129 -2.88 -35.21 -0.29
N CYS A 130 -3.59 -34.36 -1.04
CA CYS A 130 -4.13 -33.11 -0.54
C CYS A 130 -5.62 -33.29 -0.24
N GLN A 131 -6.06 -33.02 1.00
CA GLN A 131 -7.48 -33.03 1.34
C GLN A 131 -8.07 -31.66 1.05
N ARG A 132 -8.84 -31.55 -0.03
CA ARG A 132 -9.59 -30.33 -0.37
C ARG A 132 -10.99 -30.42 0.20
N GLN A 133 -11.35 -29.50 1.08
CA GLN A 133 -12.71 -29.35 1.57
C GLN A 133 -13.49 -28.47 0.61
N ILE A 134 -14.39 -29.04 -0.18
CA ILE A 134 -15.32 -28.27 -1.01
C ILE A 134 -16.58 -28.04 -0.16
N LEU A 135 -16.76 -26.82 0.31
CA LEU A 135 -18.01 -26.36 0.91
C LEU A 135 -18.90 -25.77 -0.19
N ALA A 136 -19.85 -26.57 -0.68
CA ALA A 136 -20.98 -26.06 -1.43
C ALA A 136 -22.13 -25.91 -0.42
N ALA A 137 -22.38 -24.70 0.07
CA ALA A 137 -23.65 -24.31 0.67
C ALA A 137 -23.78 -22.80 0.71
N GLU A 138 -24.84 -22.29 0.12
CA GLU A 138 -25.29 -20.92 0.26
C GLU A 138 -25.52 -20.61 1.76
N GLY A 139 -24.82 -19.58 2.29
CA GLY A 139 -25.03 -19.10 3.65
C GLY A 139 -23.94 -19.42 4.68
N ALA A 140 -22.85 -20.08 4.33
CA ALA A 140 -21.75 -20.33 5.26
C ALA A 140 -20.90 -19.08 5.47
N LYS A 141 -20.69 -18.66 6.73
CA LYS A 141 -19.69 -17.68 7.11
C LYS A 141 -18.34 -18.12 6.58
N GLN A 142 -17.74 -17.27 5.74
CA GLN A 142 -16.46 -17.47 5.08
C GLN A 142 -15.40 -17.79 6.14
N CYS A 143 -14.78 -18.96 6.03
CA CYS A 143 -13.69 -19.37 6.92
C CYS A 143 -12.45 -18.58 6.53
N ASP A 144 -12.07 -17.61 7.34
CA ASP A 144 -10.99 -16.63 7.08
C ASP A 144 -9.57 -17.21 7.24
N LYS A 145 -9.38 -18.51 7.11
CA LYS A 145 -8.05 -19.15 7.21
C LYS A 145 -7.58 -19.59 5.84
N ILE A 146 -6.66 -18.81 5.25
CA ILE A 146 -5.91 -19.29 4.09
C ILE A 146 -4.84 -20.25 4.61
N PRO A 147 -4.89 -21.55 4.24
CA PRO A 147 -3.88 -22.50 4.68
C PRO A 147 -2.57 -22.24 3.95
N ASN A 148 -1.49 -22.21 4.68
CA ASN A 148 -0.09 -22.16 4.23
C ASN A 148 0.19 -21.39 2.92
N LEU A 149 0.44 -20.10 3.03
CA LEU A 149 0.64 -19.17 1.90
C LEU A 149 1.73 -19.62 0.91
N SER A 150 2.72 -20.42 1.35
CA SER A 150 3.75 -20.95 0.44
C SER A 150 3.21 -21.95 -0.60
N HIS A 151 1.97 -22.40 -0.44
CA HIS A 151 1.28 -23.34 -1.36
C HIS A 151 0.03 -22.72 -2.01
N CYS A 152 -0.28 -21.45 -1.71
CA CYS A 152 -1.38 -20.74 -2.36
C CYS A 152 -1.03 -20.37 -3.80
N GLU A 153 -1.99 -20.49 -4.69
CA GLU A 153 -1.85 -19.98 -6.05
C GLU A 153 -2.10 -18.46 -6.12
N ALA A 154 -1.53 -17.83 -7.14
CA ALA A 154 -1.74 -16.39 -7.37
C ALA A 154 -3.22 -16.03 -7.56
N SER A 155 -4.04 -16.95 -8.07
CA SER A 155 -5.49 -16.83 -8.22
C SER A 155 -6.20 -16.66 -6.87
N GLU A 156 -5.84 -17.46 -5.87
CA GLU A 156 -6.41 -17.42 -4.52
C GLU A 156 -6.05 -16.09 -3.83
N ILE A 157 -4.79 -15.66 -3.96
CA ILE A 157 -4.35 -14.36 -3.44
C ILE A 157 -5.06 -13.21 -4.16
N SER A 158 -5.35 -13.37 -5.47
CA SER A 158 -6.09 -12.38 -6.24
C SER A 158 -7.52 -12.22 -5.73
N GLU A 159 -8.27 -13.31 -5.58
CA GLU A 159 -9.62 -13.29 -5.01
C GLU A 159 -9.65 -12.64 -3.63
N PHE A 160 -8.66 -12.99 -2.80
CA PHE A 160 -8.51 -12.38 -1.48
C PHE A 160 -8.26 -10.87 -1.57
N CYS A 161 -7.38 -10.41 -2.44
CA CYS A 161 -7.10 -8.99 -2.63
C CYS A 161 -8.31 -8.21 -3.15
N GLN A 162 -9.22 -8.85 -3.92
CA GLN A 162 -10.47 -8.22 -4.37
C GLN A 162 -11.39 -7.83 -3.21
N THR A 163 -11.27 -8.44 -2.04
CA THR A 163 -12.04 -8.06 -0.85
C THR A 163 -11.72 -6.67 -0.32
N PHE A 164 -10.62 -6.05 -0.76
CA PHE A 164 -10.24 -4.68 -0.42
C PHE A 164 -10.72 -3.66 -1.47
N VAL A 165 -11.28 -4.11 -2.59
CA VAL A 165 -11.82 -3.21 -3.63
C VAL A 165 -13.12 -2.58 -3.14
N GLY A 166 -13.28 -1.29 -3.40
CA GLY A 166 -14.41 -0.49 -2.97
C GLY A 166 -14.04 0.49 -1.86
N LYS A 167 -15.04 0.92 -1.10
CA LYS A 167 -14.86 1.87 0.01
C LYS A 167 -14.39 1.17 1.26
N ILE A 168 -13.23 1.55 1.74
CA ILE A 168 -12.62 1.01 2.97
C ILE A 168 -12.30 2.14 3.96
N THR A 169 -12.24 1.78 5.23
CA THR A 169 -11.80 2.70 6.29
C THR A 169 -10.34 2.43 6.60
N GLN A 170 -9.48 3.43 6.43
CA GLN A 170 -8.06 3.36 6.77
C GLN A 170 -7.72 4.29 7.92
N THR A 171 -6.87 3.83 8.85
CA THR A 171 -6.17 4.69 9.78
C THR A 171 -4.80 5.01 9.21
N PRO A 172 -4.49 6.27 8.91
CA PRO A 172 -3.18 6.66 8.38
C PRO A 172 -2.03 6.24 9.30
N PRO A 173 -0.84 5.90 8.75
CA PRO A 173 0.28 5.50 9.58
C PRO A 173 0.80 6.67 10.45
N ARG A 174 1.40 6.35 11.59
CA ARG A 174 1.97 7.35 12.52
C ARG A 174 3.03 8.22 11.81
N PHE A 175 3.82 7.64 10.93
CA PHE A 175 4.82 8.32 10.11
C PHE A 175 4.19 8.89 8.82
N SER A 176 3.25 9.84 8.97
CA SER A 176 2.58 10.51 7.86
C SER A 176 2.65 12.02 7.94
N ALA A 177 2.36 12.70 6.82
CA ALA A 177 2.36 14.15 6.73
C ALA A 177 1.05 14.81 7.23
N ILE A 178 0.14 14.05 7.81
CA ILE A 178 -1.11 14.55 8.38
C ILE A 178 -0.81 15.52 9.53
N LYS A 179 -1.63 16.55 9.67
CA LYS A 179 -1.56 17.47 10.80
C LYS A 179 -2.50 17.01 11.90
N ILE A 180 -1.97 16.87 13.11
CA ILE A 180 -2.68 16.63 14.36
C ILE A 180 -2.43 17.85 15.24
N ASN A 181 -3.49 18.57 15.61
CA ASN A 181 -3.38 19.79 16.41
C ASN A 181 -2.31 20.78 15.88
N GLY A 182 -2.26 20.95 14.55
CA GLY A 182 -1.34 21.86 13.89
C GLY A 182 0.08 21.31 13.62
N GLN A 183 0.48 20.20 14.25
CA GLN A 183 1.77 19.56 14.08
C GLN A 183 1.68 18.36 13.12
N ARG A 184 2.77 18.04 12.42
CA ARG A 184 2.83 16.86 11.54
C ARG A 184 2.94 15.59 12.35
N ALA A 185 2.14 14.56 12.02
CA ALA A 185 2.12 13.27 12.72
C ALA A 185 3.51 12.62 12.80
N TYR A 186 4.30 12.65 11.71
CA TYR A 186 5.65 12.10 11.69
C TYR A 186 6.60 12.78 12.70
N LYS A 187 6.41 14.07 13.04
CA LYS A 187 7.20 14.77 14.06
C LYS A 187 6.83 14.25 15.45
N LEU A 188 5.52 14.18 15.74
CA LEU A 188 5.02 13.65 17.01
C LEU A 188 5.49 12.20 17.23
N ALA A 189 5.47 11.38 16.16
CA ALA A 189 5.93 10.00 16.21
C ALA A 189 7.44 9.90 16.54
N ARG A 190 8.28 10.74 15.91
CA ARG A 190 9.73 10.80 16.23
C ARG A 190 10.03 11.29 17.62
N GLU A 191 9.19 12.14 18.18
CA GLU A 191 9.29 12.62 19.55
C GLU A 191 8.75 11.62 20.58
N GLY A 192 8.32 10.43 20.15
CA GLY A 192 7.75 9.39 21.02
C GLY A 192 6.40 9.76 21.65
N LYS A 193 5.77 10.85 21.20
CA LYS A 193 4.49 11.31 21.72
C LYS A 193 3.37 10.35 21.34
N ASP A 194 2.45 10.14 22.27
CA ASP A 194 1.22 9.42 21.94
C ASP A 194 0.16 10.38 21.39
N PHE A 195 -0.49 9.96 20.31
CA PHE A 195 -1.56 10.72 19.64
C PHE A 195 -2.47 9.78 18.84
N LYS A 196 -3.72 10.15 18.77
CA LYS A 196 -4.72 9.40 18.01
C LYS A 196 -4.85 9.99 16.61
N ILE A 197 -4.79 9.12 15.60
CA ILE A 197 -4.99 9.50 14.20
C ILE A 197 -6.43 9.12 13.82
N PRO A 198 -7.24 10.08 13.34
CA PRO A 198 -8.59 9.76 12.90
C PRO A 198 -8.56 8.87 11.64
N SER A 199 -9.35 7.82 11.66
CA SER A 199 -9.59 7.00 10.47
C SER A 199 -10.38 7.79 9.43
N ARG A 200 -10.21 7.43 8.16
CA ARG A 200 -10.92 8.06 7.06
C ARG A 200 -11.36 7.02 6.03
N GLN A 201 -12.40 7.35 5.30
CA GLN A 201 -12.82 6.56 4.15
C GLN A 201 -11.94 6.89 2.94
N VAL A 202 -11.51 5.84 2.25
CA VAL A 202 -10.81 5.87 0.97
C VAL A 202 -11.44 4.84 0.04
N GLU A 203 -11.17 4.92 -1.23
CA GLU A 203 -11.72 4.00 -2.22
C GLU A 203 -10.57 3.34 -2.99
N ILE A 204 -10.61 2.02 -3.06
CA ILE A 204 -9.73 1.21 -3.91
C ILE A 204 -10.53 0.84 -5.15
N ASN A 205 -10.17 1.39 -6.29
CA ASN A 205 -10.89 1.18 -7.54
C ASN A 205 -10.57 -0.20 -8.13
N SER A 206 -9.31 -0.64 -8.01
CA SER A 206 -8.88 -1.98 -8.44
C SER A 206 -7.57 -2.39 -7.77
N ILE A 207 -7.40 -3.71 -7.63
CA ILE A 207 -6.13 -4.35 -7.29
C ILE A 207 -5.87 -5.45 -8.33
N GLU A 208 -4.71 -5.43 -8.96
CA GLU A 208 -4.23 -6.40 -9.93
C GLU A 208 -2.96 -7.06 -9.36
N ILE A 209 -2.90 -8.40 -9.35
CA ILE A 209 -1.69 -9.13 -8.97
C ILE A 209 -0.76 -9.14 -10.18
N LEU A 210 0.43 -8.59 -10.03
CA LEU A 210 1.47 -8.59 -11.06
C LEU A 210 2.41 -9.77 -10.94
N HIS A 211 2.68 -10.19 -9.69
CA HIS A 211 3.53 -11.33 -9.38
C HIS A 211 3.24 -11.83 -7.97
N TYR A 212 3.29 -13.13 -7.78
CA TYR A 212 3.24 -13.75 -6.46
C TYR A 212 4.17 -14.96 -6.41
N ASP A 213 5.14 -14.88 -5.53
CA ASP A 213 6.05 -15.96 -5.14
C ASP A 213 6.40 -15.73 -3.66
N TYR A 214 5.79 -16.52 -2.79
CA TYR A 214 5.93 -16.30 -1.34
C TYR A 214 7.39 -16.25 -0.90
N PRO A 215 7.82 -15.23 -0.14
CA PRO A 215 7.00 -14.24 0.58
C PRO A 215 6.72 -12.94 -0.20
N GLU A 216 7.06 -12.84 -1.48
CA GLU A 216 6.87 -11.63 -2.27
C GLU A 216 5.50 -11.59 -2.95
N LEU A 217 4.79 -10.46 -2.80
CA LEU A 217 3.54 -10.16 -3.48
C LEU A 217 3.65 -8.80 -4.14
N LYS A 218 3.60 -8.76 -5.48
CA LYS A 218 3.62 -7.54 -6.26
C LYS A 218 2.24 -7.24 -6.81
N ILE A 219 1.72 -6.06 -6.50
CA ILE A 219 0.38 -5.63 -6.88
C ILE A 219 0.41 -4.28 -7.57
N LYS A 220 -0.58 -4.06 -8.43
CA LYS A 220 -0.89 -2.74 -8.97
C LYS A 220 -2.23 -2.28 -8.40
N VAL A 221 -2.24 -1.11 -7.79
CA VAL A 221 -3.39 -0.56 -7.08
C VAL A 221 -3.82 0.75 -7.72
N HIS A 222 -5.09 0.85 -8.12
CA HIS A 222 -5.75 2.10 -8.47
C HIS A 222 -6.62 2.53 -7.30
N CYS A 223 -6.42 3.73 -6.78
CA CYS A 223 -7.11 4.19 -5.58
C CYS A 223 -7.37 5.70 -5.56
N SER A 224 -8.33 6.09 -4.75
CA SER A 224 -8.66 7.50 -4.51
C SER A 224 -7.54 8.25 -3.80
N SER A 225 -7.63 9.56 -3.85
CA SER A 225 -6.70 10.43 -3.13
C SER A 225 -6.72 10.15 -1.62
N GLY A 226 -5.54 10.22 -1.02
CA GLY A 226 -5.41 10.04 0.41
C GLY A 226 -5.24 8.59 0.87
N THR A 227 -5.31 7.60 -0.01
CA THR A 227 -5.02 6.21 0.32
C THR A 227 -3.55 6.03 0.68
N TYR A 228 -3.29 5.29 1.78
CA TYR A 228 -1.95 4.88 2.20
C TYR A 228 -1.71 3.42 1.80
N ILE A 229 -0.79 3.23 0.85
CA ILE A 229 -0.46 1.88 0.37
C ILE A 229 0.27 1.08 1.46
N ARG A 230 1.02 1.73 2.37
CA ARG A 230 1.61 1.09 3.57
C ARG A 230 0.54 0.46 4.45
N THR A 231 -0.52 1.22 4.77
CA THR A 231 -1.64 0.70 5.56
C THR A 231 -2.37 -0.43 4.82
N LEU A 232 -2.56 -0.31 3.49
CA LEU A 232 -3.16 -1.38 2.69
C LEU A 232 -2.32 -2.67 2.78
N ALA A 233 -0.99 -2.56 2.69
CA ALA A 233 -0.10 -3.71 2.82
C ALA A 233 -0.22 -4.37 4.21
N GLU A 234 -0.22 -3.57 5.28
CA GLU A 234 -0.43 -4.07 6.65
C GLU A 234 -1.80 -4.73 6.81
N ASP A 235 -2.87 -4.14 6.24
CA ASP A 235 -4.23 -4.68 6.33
C ASP A 235 -4.37 -6.00 5.55
N ILE A 236 -3.73 -6.10 4.37
CA ILE A 236 -3.62 -7.36 3.62
C ILE A 236 -2.90 -8.41 4.47
N GLY A 237 -1.74 -8.09 5.03
CA GLY A 237 -0.97 -9.01 5.87
C GLY A 237 -1.72 -9.45 7.13
N LYS A 238 -2.43 -8.54 7.80
CA LYS A 238 -3.27 -8.85 8.96
C LYS A 238 -4.40 -9.81 8.59
N LYS A 239 -5.10 -9.54 7.50
CA LYS A 239 -6.22 -10.37 7.06
C LYS A 239 -5.77 -11.75 6.58
N LEU A 240 -4.52 -11.86 6.06
CA LEU A 240 -3.86 -13.12 5.73
C LEU A 240 -3.27 -13.83 6.97
N ASN A 241 -3.32 -13.22 8.15
CA ASN A 241 -2.68 -13.70 9.40
C ASN A 241 -1.16 -13.91 9.29
N THR A 242 -0.48 -13.16 8.43
CA THR A 242 0.97 -13.31 8.19
C THR A 242 1.77 -12.06 8.55
N GLY A 243 1.09 -10.91 8.70
CA GLY A 243 1.77 -9.64 8.61
C GLY A 243 2.26 -9.35 7.19
N ALA A 244 2.45 -8.08 6.87
CA ALA A 244 3.09 -7.63 5.64
C ALA A 244 3.61 -6.19 5.81
N TYR A 245 4.63 -5.83 5.03
CA TYR A 245 5.09 -4.46 4.86
C TYR A 245 5.51 -4.22 3.41
N LEU A 246 5.61 -2.95 3.00
CA LEU A 246 6.08 -2.60 1.66
C LEU A 246 7.60 -2.69 1.58
N THR A 247 8.12 -3.43 0.60
CA THR A 247 9.54 -3.43 0.23
C THR A 247 9.85 -2.44 -0.88
N ALA A 248 8.88 -2.21 -1.79
CA ALA A 248 8.99 -1.22 -2.84
C ALA A 248 7.63 -0.57 -3.13
N LEU A 249 7.68 0.70 -3.52
CA LEU A 249 6.50 1.46 -3.93
C LEU A 249 6.86 2.39 -5.09
N ARG A 250 6.12 2.31 -6.19
CA ARG A 250 6.26 3.19 -7.35
C ARG A 250 4.92 3.79 -7.73
N ARG A 251 4.83 5.11 -7.77
CA ARG A 251 3.63 5.79 -8.26
C ARG A 251 3.70 5.95 -9.78
N LEU A 252 2.81 5.27 -10.49
CA LEU A 252 2.76 5.25 -11.94
C LEU A 252 1.95 6.43 -12.50
N LYS A 253 0.78 6.75 -11.86
CA LYS A 253 -0.12 7.78 -12.36
C LYS A 253 -0.69 8.66 -11.25
N ILE A 254 -1.05 9.89 -11.62
CA ILE A 254 -1.87 10.83 -10.85
C ILE A 254 -2.90 11.40 -11.84
N GLY A 255 -4.17 10.97 -11.77
CA GLY A 255 -5.17 11.24 -12.79
C GLY A 255 -4.65 10.82 -14.17
N ASP A 256 -4.68 11.74 -15.13
CA ASP A 256 -4.22 11.52 -16.50
C ASP A 256 -2.69 11.63 -16.67
N TYR A 257 -1.98 12.05 -15.63
CA TYR A 257 -0.51 12.20 -15.70
C TYR A 257 0.17 10.85 -15.47
N ASP A 258 1.02 10.46 -16.40
CA ASP A 258 1.77 9.19 -16.36
C ASP A 258 3.26 9.44 -16.10
N VAL A 259 3.90 8.57 -15.33
CA VAL A 259 5.33 8.62 -15.02
C VAL A 259 6.21 8.50 -16.27
N LYS A 260 5.70 7.88 -17.34
CA LYS A 260 6.39 7.77 -18.63
C LYS A 260 6.70 9.14 -19.26
N ASN A 261 5.89 10.14 -18.92
CA ASN A 261 6.07 11.52 -19.40
C ASN A 261 6.90 12.39 -18.44
N ALA A 262 7.38 11.80 -17.33
CA ALA A 262 8.13 12.52 -16.32
C ALA A 262 9.62 12.59 -16.65
N LYS A 263 10.25 13.72 -16.31
CA LYS A 263 11.69 13.89 -16.41
C LYS A 263 12.38 13.13 -15.27
N GLN A 264 13.47 12.44 -15.60
CA GLN A 264 14.35 11.85 -14.59
C GLN A 264 15.02 12.97 -13.78
N LEU A 265 15.05 12.81 -12.47
CA LEU A 265 15.79 13.72 -11.60
C LEU A 265 17.24 13.28 -11.56
N VAL A 266 18.13 14.04 -12.23
CA VAL A 266 19.58 13.86 -12.07
C VAL A 266 19.97 14.38 -10.69
N LEU A 267 20.48 13.50 -9.81
CA LEU A 267 20.89 13.81 -8.43
C LEU A 267 22.23 14.54 -8.38
#